data_275dafae1a48e58ef6166c66b1f3e0de
#
_entry.id   275dafae1a48e58ef6166c66b1f3e0de
#
_cell.length_a   1.000
_cell.length_b   1.000
_cell.length_c   1.000
_cell.angle_alpha   90.00
_cell.angle_beta   90.00
_cell.angle_gamma   90.00
#
_symmetry.space_group_name_H-M   'P 1'
#
loop_
_entity.id
_entity.type
_entity.pdbx_description
1 polymer ?
#
loop_
_entity_poly.entity_id
_entity_poly.type
_entity_poly.pdbx_seq_one_letter_code
_entity_poly.pdbx_strand_id
1 'polypeptide(L)'
;TEAVIGNQAMNTIRGYHFTKGFFGTNGLTRKSGCTTPDANEAAVKAAAMEQCRECYVLCDSSKFDNISSVTFADFYRSTIITDRIPSGYEDCANIIEVQKEQK
;
A
#
# COMPACT_ATOMS: atom_id res chain seq x y z
N THR A 1 12.00 -16.11 14.79
CA THR A 1 10.79 -15.76 15.57
C THR A 1 9.87 -14.80 14.82
N GLU A 2 10.45 -13.77 14.21
CA GLU A 2 9.65 -12.83 13.41
C GLU A 2 8.98 -13.52 12.21
N ALA A 3 9.69 -14.43 11.56
CA ALA A 3 9.13 -15.18 10.45
C ALA A 3 7.97 -16.07 10.91
N VAL A 4 8.07 -16.67 12.10
CA VAL A 4 6.99 -17.48 12.66
C VAL A 4 5.78 -16.61 12.97
N ILE A 5 6.00 -15.43 13.57
CA ILE A 5 4.93 -14.48 13.85
C ILE A 5 4.27 -14.02 12.54
N GLY A 6 5.07 -13.73 11.52
CA GLY A 6 4.56 -13.34 10.20
C GLY A 6 3.70 -14.43 9.59
N ASN A 7 4.13 -15.68 9.66
CA ASN A 7 3.36 -16.81 9.13
C ASN A 7 2.04 -17.01 9.87
N GLN A 8 2.05 -16.86 11.19
CA GLN A 8 0.82 -16.93 11.98
C GLN A 8 -0.15 -15.80 11.60
N ALA A 9 0.39 -14.59 11.44
CA ALA A 9 -0.42 -13.44 11.03
C ALA A 9 -1.04 -13.69 9.66
N MET A 10 -0.27 -14.19 8.69
CA MET A 10 -0.78 -14.50 7.35
C MET A 10 -1.87 -15.56 7.39
N ASN A 11 -1.67 -16.62 8.14
CA ASN A 11 -2.66 -17.69 8.27
C ASN A 11 -3.96 -17.18 8.89
N THR A 12 -3.85 -16.35 9.90
CA THR A 12 -5.01 -15.72 10.53
C THR A 12 -5.75 -14.82 9.55
N ILE A 13 -5.02 -13.93 8.86
CA ILE A 13 -5.59 -12.99 7.91
C ILE A 13 -6.33 -13.70 6.78
N ARG A 14 -5.79 -14.80 6.28
CA ARG A 14 -6.40 -15.55 5.18
C ARG A 14 -7.78 -16.11 5.52
N GLY A 15 -8.09 -16.22 6.81
CA GLY A 15 -9.41 -16.66 7.25
C GLY A 15 -10.46 -15.55 7.31
N TYR A 16 -10.07 -14.29 7.07
CA TYR A 16 -10.98 -13.16 7.15
C TYR A 16 -11.36 -12.64 5.77
N HIS A 17 -12.51 -11.98 5.72
CA HIS A 17 -12.99 -11.30 4.52
C HIS A 17 -13.28 -9.85 4.90
N PHE A 18 -12.48 -8.93 4.36
CA PHE A 18 -12.60 -7.51 4.68
C PHE A 18 -13.27 -6.76 3.53
N THR A 19 -14.11 -5.79 3.87
CA THR A 19 -14.67 -4.91 2.86
C THR A 19 -13.61 -3.93 2.37
N LYS A 20 -12.89 -3.30 3.29
CA LYS A 20 -11.85 -2.31 2.98
C LYS A 20 -10.61 -2.58 3.79
N GLY A 21 -9.46 -2.33 3.19
CA GLY A 21 -8.18 -2.37 3.89
C GLY A 21 -7.40 -1.11 3.60
N PHE A 22 -6.72 -0.59 4.62
CA PHE A 22 -5.91 0.61 4.54
C PHE A 22 -4.47 0.26 4.89
N PHE A 23 -3.54 0.65 4.03
CA PHE A 23 -2.14 0.23 4.13
C PHE A 23 -1.21 1.42 3.97
N GLY A 24 -0.07 1.38 4.67
CA GLY A 24 1.01 2.32 4.44
C GLY A 24 2.01 1.75 3.44
N THR A 25 2.86 2.60 2.88
CA THR A 25 3.94 2.18 2.01
C THR A 25 5.17 3.05 2.24
N ASN A 26 6.36 2.48 2.03
CA ASN A 26 7.61 3.23 2.17
C ASN A 26 8.05 3.83 0.84
N GLY A 27 7.65 3.23 -0.27
CA GLY A 27 7.95 3.74 -1.59
C GLY A 27 6.85 3.40 -2.55
N LEU A 28 6.76 4.16 -3.65
CA LEU A 28 5.67 4.02 -4.60
C LEU A 28 6.09 4.50 -5.97
N THR A 29 6.05 3.62 -6.96
CA THR A 29 6.25 3.96 -8.37
C THR A 29 5.31 3.12 -9.23
N ARG A 30 5.01 3.61 -10.45
CA ARG A 30 4.18 2.84 -11.37
C ARG A 30 4.82 1.48 -11.69
N LYS A 31 6.13 1.46 -11.87
CA LYS A 31 6.85 0.25 -12.29
C LYS A 31 7.01 -0.75 -11.15
N SER A 32 7.43 -0.27 -9.99
CA SER A 32 7.75 -1.15 -8.85
C SER A 32 6.57 -1.37 -7.91
N GLY A 33 5.53 -0.57 -8.03
CA GLY A 33 4.38 -0.67 -7.15
C GLY A 33 4.65 -0.12 -5.78
N CYS A 34 3.94 -0.66 -4.79
CA CYS A 34 4.08 -0.29 -3.38
C CYS A 34 5.18 -1.15 -2.76
N THR A 35 6.16 -0.51 -2.14
CA THR A 35 7.34 -1.20 -1.62
C THR A 35 7.58 -0.91 -0.15
N THR A 36 8.24 -1.86 0.51
CA THR A 36 8.60 -1.78 1.92
C THR A 36 9.98 -2.45 2.09
N PRO A 37 10.77 -2.06 3.10
CA PRO A 37 12.08 -2.67 3.28
C PRO A 37 12.06 -4.10 3.86
N ASP A 38 10.97 -4.49 4.53
CA ASP A 38 10.89 -5.75 5.26
C ASP A 38 10.07 -6.78 4.49
N ALA A 39 10.68 -7.92 4.16
CA ALA A 39 10.02 -9.00 3.44
C ALA A 39 8.84 -9.61 4.21
N ASN A 40 8.95 -9.71 5.53
CA ASN A 40 7.85 -10.24 6.36
C ASN A 40 6.67 -9.28 6.35
N GLU A 41 6.93 -8.00 6.47
CA GLU A 41 5.88 -6.97 6.39
C GLU A 41 5.22 -6.99 5.02
N ALA A 42 6.01 -7.13 3.95
CA ALA A 42 5.50 -7.21 2.60
C ALA A 42 4.56 -8.42 2.43
N ALA A 43 4.95 -9.57 2.96
CA ALA A 43 4.15 -10.78 2.86
C ALA A 43 2.81 -10.64 3.61
N VAL A 44 2.83 -10.06 4.80
CA VAL A 44 1.62 -9.83 5.59
C VAL A 44 0.68 -8.85 4.88
N LYS A 45 1.24 -7.75 4.36
CA LYS A 45 0.44 -6.76 3.62
C LYS A 45 -0.18 -7.36 2.37
N ALA A 46 0.59 -8.13 1.62
CA ALA A 46 0.09 -8.79 0.42
C ALA A 46 -1.05 -9.76 0.75
N ALA A 47 -0.89 -10.56 1.81
CA ALA A 47 -1.93 -11.48 2.25
C ALA A 47 -3.20 -10.74 2.68
N ALA A 48 -3.05 -9.63 3.40
CA ALA A 48 -4.20 -8.83 3.83
C ALA A 48 -4.93 -8.22 2.64
N MET A 49 -4.20 -7.73 1.64
CA MET A 49 -4.80 -7.17 0.43
C MET A 49 -5.63 -8.18 -0.33
N GLU A 50 -5.17 -9.43 -0.39
CA GLU A 50 -5.93 -10.50 -1.06
C GLU A 50 -7.30 -10.73 -0.42
N GLN A 51 -7.43 -10.42 0.86
CA GLN A 51 -8.67 -10.62 1.60
C GLN A 51 -9.58 -9.39 1.61
N CYS A 52 -9.15 -8.29 1.00
CA CYS A 52 -9.93 -7.05 0.93
C CYS A 52 -10.63 -6.91 -0.42
N ARG A 53 -11.89 -6.47 -0.39
CA ARG A 53 -12.61 -6.13 -1.62
C ARG A 53 -12.05 -4.83 -2.21
N GLU A 54 -11.76 -3.86 -1.35
CA GLU A 54 -11.20 -2.57 -1.76
C GLU A 54 -9.95 -2.30 -0.94
N CYS A 55 -8.87 -1.93 -1.61
CA CYS A 55 -7.61 -1.62 -0.96
C CYS A 55 -7.26 -0.16 -1.15
N TYR A 56 -6.79 0.47 -0.08
CA TYR A 56 -6.36 1.86 -0.08
C TYR A 56 -4.95 1.94 0.49
N VAL A 57 -4.10 2.72 -0.16
CA VAL A 57 -2.75 2.99 0.33
C VAL A 57 -2.67 4.46 0.69
N LEU A 58 -2.33 4.74 1.94
CA LEU A 58 -2.18 6.10 2.44
C LEU A 58 -0.70 6.45 2.53
N CYS A 59 -0.30 7.51 1.89
CA CYS A 59 1.08 7.97 1.94
C CYS A 59 1.15 9.46 1.63
N ASP A 60 2.17 10.11 2.16
CA ASP A 60 2.45 11.49 1.75
C ASP A 60 3.20 11.49 0.42
N SER A 61 3.24 12.64 -0.22
CA SER A 61 3.83 12.79 -1.56
C SER A 61 5.32 12.42 -1.61
N SER A 62 6.02 12.45 -0.48
CA SER A 62 7.44 12.11 -0.45
C SER A 62 7.72 10.64 -0.73
N LYS A 63 6.72 9.79 -0.66
CA LYS A 63 6.89 8.35 -0.91
C LYS A 63 6.91 8.01 -2.39
N PHE A 64 6.38 8.88 -3.24
CA PHE A 64 6.43 8.68 -4.69
C PHE A 64 7.87 8.76 -5.19
N ASP A 65 8.17 7.97 -6.20
CA ASP A 65 9.49 7.85 -6.83
C ASP A 65 10.57 7.24 -5.94
N ASN A 66 10.20 6.73 -4.76
CA ASN A 66 11.09 5.97 -3.90
C ASN A 66 10.81 4.48 -4.06
N ILE A 67 11.86 3.67 -4.03
CA ILE A 67 11.76 2.22 -4.15
C ILE A 67 12.46 1.59 -2.97
N SER A 68 11.71 0.83 -2.17
CA SER A 68 12.29 0.01 -1.10
C SER A 68 12.54 -1.41 -1.60
N SER A 69 13.06 -2.27 -0.75
CA SER A 69 13.60 -3.56 -1.14
C SER A 69 12.58 -4.55 -1.70
N VAL A 70 11.33 -4.51 -1.23
CA VAL A 70 10.34 -5.56 -1.55
C VAL A 70 9.03 -4.94 -1.97
N THR A 71 8.49 -5.37 -3.10
CA THR A 71 7.15 -4.98 -3.56
C THR A 71 6.10 -5.84 -2.87
N PHE A 72 5.04 -5.21 -2.35
CA PHE A 72 3.91 -5.96 -1.78
C PHE A 72 2.63 -5.81 -2.58
N ALA A 73 2.55 -4.86 -3.52
CA ALA A 73 1.37 -4.68 -4.35
C ALA A 73 1.72 -3.91 -5.63
N ASP A 74 1.01 -4.23 -6.72
CA ASP A 74 1.09 -3.44 -7.93
C ASP A 74 0.54 -2.04 -7.71
N PHE A 75 1.05 -1.07 -8.49
CA PHE A 75 0.62 0.31 -8.38
C PHE A 75 -0.90 0.49 -8.52
N TYR A 76 -1.51 -0.29 -9.41
CA TYR A 76 -2.93 -0.15 -9.72
C TYR A 76 -3.84 -1.07 -8.90
N ARG A 77 -3.28 -1.83 -7.97
CA ARG A 77 -4.05 -2.75 -7.12
C ARG A 77 -4.96 -1.99 -6.14
N SER A 78 -4.55 -0.79 -5.74
CA SER A 78 -5.26 -0.03 -4.72
C SER A 78 -5.50 1.41 -5.16
N THR A 79 -6.41 2.07 -4.45
CA THR A 79 -6.57 3.52 -4.53
C THR A 79 -5.56 4.15 -3.60
N ILE A 80 -4.79 5.10 -4.11
CA ILE A 80 -3.74 5.78 -3.35
C ILE A 80 -4.30 7.12 -2.86
N ILE A 81 -4.20 7.34 -1.56
CA ILE A 81 -4.66 8.59 -0.93
C ILE A 81 -3.43 9.33 -0.46
N THR A 82 -3.22 10.53 -0.97
CA THR A 82 -2.02 11.33 -0.69
C THR A 82 -2.39 12.79 -0.43
N ASP A 83 -1.48 13.52 0.18
CA ASP A 83 -1.65 14.95 0.45
C ASP A 83 -1.52 15.80 -0.80
N ARG A 84 -0.72 15.36 -1.76
CA ARG A 84 -0.48 16.09 -3.01
C ARG A 84 -0.07 15.10 -4.09
N ILE A 85 -0.69 15.21 -5.27
CA ILE A 85 -0.30 14.39 -6.42
C ILE A 85 0.99 14.97 -7.01
N PRO A 86 2.09 14.19 -7.01
CA PRO A 86 3.35 14.69 -7.54
C PRO A 86 3.32 14.85 -9.06
N SER A 87 4.21 15.71 -9.55
CA SER A 87 4.43 15.87 -10.99
C SER A 87 4.76 14.51 -11.64
N GLY A 88 4.11 14.22 -12.74
CA GLY A 88 4.26 12.96 -13.45
C GLY A 88 3.21 11.92 -13.13
N TYR A 89 2.37 12.16 -12.11
CA TYR A 89 1.31 11.23 -11.70
C TYR A 89 -0.09 11.78 -11.92
N GLU A 90 -0.21 12.92 -12.59
CA GLU A 90 -1.49 13.63 -12.75
C GLU A 90 -2.52 12.82 -13.54
N ASP A 91 -2.07 11.94 -14.41
CA ASP A 91 -2.93 11.10 -15.23
C ASP A 91 -3.38 9.80 -14.58
N CYS A 92 -2.97 9.56 -13.34
CA CYS A 92 -3.31 8.32 -12.63
C CYS A 92 -4.70 8.42 -12.01
N ALA A 93 -5.65 7.65 -12.54
CA ALA A 93 -7.03 7.67 -12.07
C ALA A 93 -7.21 7.09 -10.66
N ASN A 94 -6.24 6.30 -10.21
CA ASN A 94 -6.31 5.64 -8.90
C ASN A 94 -5.69 6.44 -7.76
N ILE A 95 -5.37 7.72 -7.97
CA ILE A 95 -4.81 8.57 -6.93
C ILE A 95 -5.83 9.61 -6.53
N ILE A 96 -6.05 9.75 -5.22
CA ILE A 96 -6.92 10.76 -4.64
C ILE A 96 -6.06 11.73 -3.83
N GLU A 97 -6.16 13.02 -4.14
CA GLU A 97 -5.52 14.06 -3.36
C GLU A 97 -6.47 14.56 -2.29
N VAL A 98 -6.03 14.49 -1.05
CA VAL A 98 -6.84 14.96 0.07
C VAL A 98 -6.69 16.47 0.16
N GLN A 99 -7.82 17.18 0.07
CA GLN A 99 -7.80 18.63 0.19
C GLN A 99 -7.76 19.03 1.66
N LYS A 100 -6.90 19.99 1.95
CA LYS A 100 -6.84 20.55 3.30
C LYS A 100 -8.07 21.42 3.54
N GLU A 101 -8.66 21.24 4.72
CA GLU A 101 -9.70 22.12 5.16
C GLU A 101 -9.12 23.52 5.37
N GLN A 102 -9.76 24.50 4.79
CA GLN A 102 -9.36 25.89 4.99
C GLN A 102 -10.22 26.49 6.09
N LYS A 103 -9.57 27.03 7.07
CA LYS A 103 -10.23 27.73 8.18
C LYS A 103 -10.11 29.23 8.02
#